data_6262e1180802995e44e97c09ab52eec4
#
_entry.id   6262e1180802995e44e97c09ab52eec4
#
_cell.length_a   1.000
_cell.length_b   1.000
_cell.length_c   1.000
_cell.angle_alpha   90.00
_cell.angle_beta   90.00
_cell.angle_gamma   90.00
#
_symmetry.space_group_name_H-M   'P 1'
#
loop_
_entity.id
_entity.type
_entity.pdbx_description
1 polymer ?
#
loop_
_entity_poly.entity_id
_entity_poly.type
_entity_poly.pdbx_seq_one_letter_code
_entity_poly.pdbx_strand_id
1 'polypeptide(L)'
;LVSTVLQDTDGQFIGLSVAEDLAFALENDMVDLGTMKERVQSWAERLDLMKLLDHRPQDLSGGQKQRVSLAGVLIDESPILLFDEPLANLDPKSGQDIIDLIDQIHEEQGTTTIIIEHRLEDVLYRPVDRVILINQGQVLFNGSPDELLRTTLLAENGIREPLYLTTLRQLGQDINQLEHLDRLDDIQLDDVNCVIPEATFTKTGEAEELLKLEQISFAYQENHPILKDISLTIPKGQRLAIVGKNGAGKSTLAKAICGFITTEGQYTSRGEDIKQESVKERAERVGYVLQNPNQMISTNMIFDEVALGLRLRGVAEEDIKERVYQALKTCGLYEFRKWPISALSYGQKKRVTIASILVLGPEILVLDEPTAGQDQRNYTDIMEFLDSLQEKGHTIVMITHDMQLMLDYSDRALVVSDGQILADLSPVELFTHPDILQEANLKETSIFALANRLGMDPLALTQFYMQQKGVDHESSISRLP
;
A
#
# COMPACT_ATOMS: atom_id res chain seq x y z
N LEU A 1 19.14 19.31 -18.97
CA LEU A 1 20.10 18.19 -18.95
C LEU A 1 19.68 17.05 -18.02
N VAL A 2 18.95 17.32 -16.94
CA VAL A 2 18.39 16.33 -16.01
C VAL A 2 16.98 16.77 -15.68
N SER A 3 16.01 15.91 -15.91
CA SER A 3 14.62 16.15 -15.54
C SER A 3 14.19 15.14 -14.47
N THR A 4 13.41 15.60 -13.49
CA THR A 4 13.07 14.82 -12.29
C THR A 4 11.57 14.74 -12.09
N VAL A 5 11.04 13.53 -11.89
CA VAL A 5 9.71 13.27 -11.35
C VAL A 5 9.84 13.08 -9.85
N LEU A 6 9.15 13.92 -9.07
CA LEU A 6 9.18 13.88 -7.61
C LEU A 6 8.13 12.91 -7.04
N GLN A 7 8.38 12.39 -5.85
CA GLN A 7 7.46 11.53 -5.11
C GLN A 7 6.10 12.22 -4.85
N ASP A 8 6.13 13.50 -4.43
CA ASP A 8 4.93 14.33 -4.25
C ASP A 8 4.61 15.07 -5.56
N THR A 9 3.74 14.48 -6.37
CA THR A 9 3.28 15.06 -7.64
C THR A 9 2.47 16.33 -7.45
N ASP A 10 1.72 16.49 -6.34
CA ASP A 10 0.91 17.69 -6.08
C ASP A 10 1.77 18.94 -5.92
N GLY A 11 2.97 18.81 -5.33
CA GLY A 11 3.94 19.89 -5.20
C GLY A 11 4.64 20.28 -6.50
N GLN A 12 4.50 19.47 -7.56
CA GLN A 12 5.17 19.67 -8.83
C GLN A 12 4.32 20.46 -9.85
N PHE A 13 2.98 20.48 -9.71
CA PHE A 13 2.08 21.15 -10.64
C PHE A 13 2.11 22.67 -10.52
N ILE A 14 2.29 23.33 -11.65
CA ILE A 14 2.37 24.80 -11.78
C ILE A 14 1.21 25.32 -12.63
N GLY A 15 0.78 24.56 -13.66
CA GLY A 15 -0.30 24.93 -14.59
C GLY A 15 -1.68 24.96 -13.94
N LEU A 16 -2.55 25.83 -14.43
CA LEU A 16 -3.97 25.86 -14.05
C LEU A 16 -4.78 24.75 -14.73
N SER A 17 -4.26 24.21 -15.83
CA SER A 17 -4.78 23.05 -16.54
C SER A 17 -3.65 22.08 -16.85
N VAL A 18 -3.99 20.82 -17.14
CA VAL A 18 -3.02 19.80 -17.58
C VAL A 18 -2.26 20.27 -18.81
N ALA A 19 -2.94 20.88 -19.79
CA ALA A 19 -2.28 21.39 -21.00
C ALA A 19 -1.23 22.47 -20.68
N GLU A 20 -1.54 23.39 -19.76
CA GLU A 20 -0.60 24.44 -19.34
C GLU A 20 0.58 23.86 -18.55
N ASP A 21 0.32 22.87 -17.71
CA ASP A 21 1.36 22.19 -16.93
C ASP A 21 2.37 21.46 -17.84
N LEU A 22 1.87 20.75 -18.84
CA LEU A 22 2.71 20.09 -19.86
C LEU A 22 3.49 21.11 -20.72
N ALA A 23 2.88 22.25 -21.04
CA ALA A 23 3.53 23.29 -21.86
C ALA A 23 4.63 24.05 -21.09
N PHE A 24 4.62 24.03 -19.77
CA PHE A 24 5.43 24.90 -18.93
C PHE A 24 6.95 24.80 -19.21
N ALA A 25 7.48 23.59 -19.36
CA ALA A 25 8.90 23.39 -19.71
C ALA A 25 9.25 23.98 -21.07
N LEU A 26 8.38 23.76 -22.07
CA LEU A 26 8.57 24.25 -23.42
C LEU A 26 8.45 25.78 -23.52
N GLU A 27 7.61 26.41 -22.68
CA GLU A 27 7.52 27.87 -22.57
C GLU A 27 8.83 28.46 -22.04
N ASN A 28 9.43 27.84 -21.02
CA ASN A 28 10.72 28.28 -20.48
C ASN A 28 11.85 28.18 -21.51
N ASP A 29 11.79 27.20 -22.40
CA ASP A 29 12.74 27.00 -23.49
C ASP A 29 12.42 27.85 -24.73
N MET A 30 11.41 28.72 -24.65
CA MET A 30 10.99 29.62 -25.72
C MET A 30 10.62 28.88 -27.02
N VAL A 31 10.06 27.67 -26.93
CA VAL A 31 9.55 26.91 -28.07
C VAL A 31 8.36 27.65 -28.69
N ASP A 32 8.28 27.68 -30.02
CA ASP A 32 7.15 28.31 -30.70
C ASP A 32 5.83 27.62 -30.40
N LEU A 33 4.73 28.39 -30.43
CA LEU A 33 3.40 27.95 -30.04
C LEU A 33 2.88 26.73 -30.85
N GLY A 34 3.25 26.64 -32.14
CA GLY A 34 2.86 25.54 -33.00
C GLY A 34 3.48 24.21 -32.55
N THR A 35 4.81 24.20 -32.44
CA THR A 35 5.59 23.06 -31.97
C THR A 35 5.21 22.66 -30.55
N MET A 36 4.96 23.64 -29.67
CA MET A 36 4.50 23.39 -28.31
C MET A 36 3.18 22.63 -28.27
N LYS A 37 2.18 23.06 -29.04
CA LYS A 37 0.88 22.39 -29.13
C LYS A 37 1.00 20.96 -29.66
N GLU A 38 1.82 20.75 -30.70
CA GLU A 38 2.05 19.44 -31.27
C GLU A 38 2.71 18.48 -30.24
N ARG A 39 3.71 18.96 -29.49
CA ARG A 39 4.37 18.14 -28.45
C ARG A 39 3.42 17.82 -27.29
N VAL A 40 2.68 18.80 -26.78
CA VAL A 40 1.69 18.59 -25.72
C VAL A 40 0.65 17.55 -26.16
N GLN A 41 0.13 17.68 -27.39
CA GLN A 41 -0.84 16.73 -27.91
C GLN A 41 -0.23 15.32 -28.03
N SER A 42 0.97 15.20 -28.59
CA SER A 42 1.65 13.91 -28.76
C SER A 42 1.87 13.18 -27.42
N TRP A 43 2.37 13.89 -26.41
CA TRP A 43 2.56 13.30 -25.08
C TRP A 43 1.25 13.00 -24.37
N ALA A 44 0.22 13.83 -24.56
CA ALA A 44 -1.10 13.59 -24.02
C ALA A 44 -1.77 12.34 -24.64
N GLU A 45 -1.56 12.09 -25.93
CA GLU A 45 -2.00 10.87 -26.61
C GLU A 45 -1.28 9.62 -26.06
N ARG A 46 0.06 9.67 -25.95
CA ARG A 46 0.88 8.55 -25.44
C ARG A 46 0.51 8.14 -24.01
N LEU A 47 0.12 9.09 -23.16
CA LEU A 47 -0.16 8.89 -21.74
C LEU A 47 -1.66 8.83 -21.40
N ASP A 48 -2.54 8.77 -22.44
CA ASP A 48 -4.00 8.76 -22.24
C ASP A 48 -4.51 9.97 -21.42
N LEU A 49 -3.99 11.16 -21.73
CA LEU A 49 -4.33 12.42 -21.06
C LEU A 49 -5.20 13.35 -21.91
N MET A 50 -5.51 12.99 -23.17
CA MET A 50 -6.24 13.86 -24.10
C MET A 50 -7.55 14.41 -23.54
N LYS A 51 -8.32 13.58 -22.82
CA LYS A 51 -9.59 13.99 -22.21
C LYS A 51 -9.43 14.85 -20.97
N LEU A 52 -8.21 14.96 -20.46
CA LEU A 52 -7.89 15.64 -19.20
C LEU A 52 -7.19 16.98 -19.42
N LEU A 53 -6.84 17.35 -20.65
CA LEU A 53 -6.05 18.52 -20.96
C LEU A 53 -6.63 19.82 -20.38
N ASP A 54 -7.97 19.96 -20.34
CA ASP A 54 -8.67 21.13 -19.80
C ASP A 54 -8.98 21.02 -18.29
N HIS A 55 -8.63 19.89 -17.64
CA HIS A 55 -8.86 19.69 -16.21
C HIS A 55 -7.75 20.34 -15.39
N ARG A 56 -8.07 20.67 -14.14
CA ARG A 56 -7.06 21.10 -13.17
C ARG A 56 -6.28 19.88 -12.67
N PRO A 57 -4.95 19.93 -12.59
CA PRO A 57 -4.17 18.82 -12.06
C PRO A 57 -4.63 18.35 -10.67
N GLN A 58 -5.06 19.28 -9.79
CA GLN A 58 -5.52 19.00 -8.44
C GLN A 58 -6.79 18.13 -8.38
N ASP A 59 -7.64 18.20 -9.42
CA ASP A 59 -8.91 17.47 -9.49
C ASP A 59 -8.75 16.03 -10.01
N LEU A 60 -7.54 15.65 -10.41
CA LEU A 60 -7.23 14.35 -10.99
C LEU A 60 -7.02 13.27 -9.89
N SER A 61 -7.24 12.01 -10.28
CA SER A 61 -6.86 10.86 -9.45
C SER A 61 -5.34 10.73 -9.32
N GLY A 62 -4.83 10.03 -8.29
CA GLY A 62 -3.39 9.84 -8.07
C GLY A 62 -2.66 9.28 -9.30
N GLY A 63 -3.21 8.24 -9.96
CA GLY A 63 -2.61 7.71 -11.18
C GLY A 63 -2.65 8.65 -12.38
N GLN A 64 -3.70 9.49 -12.50
CA GLN A 64 -3.74 10.53 -13.52
C GLN A 64 -2.71 11.64 -13.24
N LYS A 65 -2.58 12.07 -11.99
CA LYS A 65 -1.56 13.03 -11.56
C LYS A 65 -0.15 12.52 -11.87
N GLN A 66 0.12 11.25 -11.59
CA GLN A 66 1.42 10.63 -11.89
C GLN A 66 1.71 10.67 -13.40
N ARG A 67 0.74 10.34 -14.25
CA ARG A 67 0.90 10.42 -15.71
C ARG A 67 1.10 11.85 -16.22
N VAL A 68 0.41 12.84 -15.63
CA VAL A 68 0.64 14.25 -15.95
C VAL A 68 2.03 14.71 -15.57
N SER A 69 2.49 14.39 -14.35
CA SER A 69 3.85 14.70 -13.89
C SER A 69 4.90 14.06 -14.78
N LEU A 70 4.71 12.79 -15.16
CA LEU A 70 5.55 12.10 -16.15
C LEU A 70 5.59 12.84 -17.48
N ALA A 71 4.43 13.18 -18.05
CA ALA A 71 4.35 13.88 -19.32
C ALA A 71 5.11 15.22 -19.29
N GLY A 72 4.93 16.00 -18.20
CA GLY A 72 5.59 17.29 -18.02
C GLY A 72 7.13 17.19 -17.94
N VAL A 73 7.65 16.06 -17.45
CA VAL A 73 9.08 15.80 -17.39
C VAL A 73 9.61 15.26 -18.73
N LEU A 74 8.86 14.38 -19.38
CA LEU A 74 9.29 13.71 -20.61
C LEU A 74 9.25 14.61 -21.83
N ILE A 75 8.36 15.61 -21.85
CA ILE A 75 8.21 16.57 -22.96
C ILE A 75 9.46 17.42 -23.18
N ASP A 76 10.31 17.56 -22.15
CA ASP A 76 11.61 18.28 -22.19
C ASP A 76 12.72 17.50 -22.91
N GLU A 77 12.51 16.20 -23.21
CA GLU A 77 13.47 15.33 -23.92
C GLU A 77 14.88 15.36 -23.31
N SER A 78 14.95 15.41 -21.96
CA SER A 78 16.23 15.45 -21.25
C SER A 78 16.97 14.11 -21.38
N PRO A 79 18.31 14.12 -21.56
CA PRO A 79 19.10 12.90 -21.71
C PRO A 79 19.21 12.08 -20.43
N ILE A 80 18.93 12.68 -19.27
CA ILE A 80 18.95 12.01 -17.96
C ILE A 80 17.60 12.24 -17.29
N LEU A 81 16.94 11.14 -16.95
CA LEU A 81 15.66 11.12 -16.26
C LEU A 81 15.85 10.54 -14.85
N LEU A 82 15.38 11.26 -13.84
CA LEU A 82 15.38 10.84 -12.45
C LEU A 82 13.94 10.65 -11.97
N PHE A 83 13.62 9.48 -11.47
CA PHE A 83 12.31 9.14 -10.91
C PHE A 83 12.47 8.85 -9.41
N ASP A 84 11.81 9.65 -8.59
CA ASP A 84 11.82 9.51 -7.13
C ASP A 84 10.51 8.85 -6.68
N GLU A 85 10.57 7.57 -6.35
CA GLU A 85 9.44 6.70 -5.98
C GLU A 85 8.26 6.79 -6.97
N PRO A 86 8.45 6.54 -8.28
CA PRO A 86 7.41 6.70 -9.29
C PRO A 86 6.21 5.76 -9.10
N LEU A 87 6.34 4.72 -8.29
CA LEU A 87 5.30 3.74 -8.02
C LEU A 87 4.47 4.09 -6.77
N ALA A 88 4.79 5.17 -6.05
CA ALA A 88 4.08 5.57 -4.85
C ALA A 88 2.59 5.83 -5.13
N ASN A 89 1.72 5.31 -4.27
CA ASN A 89 0.25 5.49 -4.34
C ASN A 89 -0.44 4.96 -5.62
N LEU A 90 0.25 4.14 -6.43
CA LEU A 90 -0.34 3.48 -7.58
C LEU A 90 -0.87 2.08 -7.22
N ASP A 91 -1.98 1.70 -7.85
CA ASP A 91 -2.38 0.29 -7.86
C ASP A 91 -1.36 -0.56 -8.65
N PRO A 92 -1.28 -1.87 -8.40
CA PRO A 92 -0.23 -2.72 -8.97
C PRO A 92 -0.13 -2.68 -10.48
N LYS A 93 -1.28 -2.63 -11.18
CA LYS A 93 -1.31 -2.59 -12.64
C LYS A 93 -0.83 -1.23 -13.16
N SER A 94 -1.31 -0.13 -12.58
CA SER A 94 -0.84 1.21 -12.94
C SER A 94 0.67 1.37 -12.69
N GLY A 95 1.21 0.75 -11.63
CA GLY A 95 2.65 0.72 -11.38
C GLY A 95 3.42 0.00 -12.48
N GLN A 96 2.95 -1.16 -12.94
CA GLN A 96 3.56 -1.87 -14.07
C GLN A 96 3.53 -1.03 -15.36
N ASP A 97 2.39 -0.40 -15.66
CA ASP A 97 2.25 0.43 -16.87
C ASP A 97 3.25 1.62 -16.85
N ILE A 98 3.57 2.17 -15.67
CA ILE A 98 4.59 3.21 -15.52
C ILE A 98 6.00 2.67 -15.78
N ILE A 99 6.35 1.51 -15.23
CA ILE A 99 7.68 0.90 -15.48
C ILE A 99 7.83 0.52 -16.95
N ASP A 100 6.79 -0.04 -17.58
CA ASP A 100 6.76 -0.33 -19.01
C ASP A 100 7.01 0.93 -19.86
N LEU A 101 6.37 2.03 -19.50
CA LEU A 101 6.54 3.32 -20.18
C LEU A 101 7.96 3.86 -20.01
N ILE A 102 8.51 3.80 -18.80
CA ILE A 102 9.90 4.27 -18.53
C ILE A 102 10.89 3.44 -19.35
N ASP A 103 10.73 2.12 -19.40
CA ASP A 103 11.55 1.20 -20.18
C ASP A 103 11.45 1.51 -21.69
N GLN A 104 10.24 1.67 -22.21
CA GLN A 104 10.02 2.05 -23.61
C GLN A 104 10.72 3.38 -23.97
N ILE A 105 10.65 4.40 -23.12
CA ILE A 105 11.31 5.68 -23.35
C ILE A 105 12.82 5.54 -23.33
N HIS A 106 13.34 4.75 -22.38
CA HIS A 106 14.76 4.43 -22.31
C HIS A 106 15.25 3.81 -23.63
N GLU A 107 14.54 2.79 -24.14
CA GLU A 107 14.89 2.13 -25.41
C GLU A 107 14.75 3.03 -26.64
N GLU A 108 13.65 3.79 -26.74
CA GLU A 108 13.38 4.65 -27.92
C GLU A 108 14.31 5.85 -28.01
N GLN A 109 14.65 6.47 -26.87
CA GLN A 109 15.38 7.74 -26.84
C GLN A 109 16.84 7.59 -26.41
N GLY A 110 17.25 6.41 -25.90
CA GLY A 110 18.58 6.18 -25.38
C GLY A 110 18.91 7.04 -24.16
N THR A 111 17.90 7.36 -23.35
CA THR A 111 18.05 8.18 -22.14
C THR A 111 18.74 7.40 -21.02
N THR A 112 19.49 8.09 -20.16
CA THR A 112 19.94 7.51 -18.90
C THR A 112 18.83 7.64 -17.87
N THR A 113 18.31 6.52 -17.42
CA THR A 113 17.20 6.48 -16.47
C THR A 113 17.68 6.06 -15.09
N ILE A 114 17.34 6.83 -14.06
CA ILE A 114 17.64 6.55 -12.66
C ILE A 114 16.33 6.49 -11.90
N ILE A 115 16.04 5.34 -11.27
CA ILE A 115 14.83 5.13 -10.46
C ILE A 115 15.26 4.95 -9.02
N ILE A 116 14.73 5.77 -8.11
CA ILE A 116 14.84 5.59 -6.66
C ILE A 116 13.59 4.86 -6.22
N GLU A 117 13.74 3.65 -5.71
CA GLU A 117 12.63 2.82 -5.26
C GLU A 117 13.06 1.84 -4.15
N HIS A 118 12.13 1.49 -3.30
CA HIS A 118 12.29 0.47 -2.27
C HIS A 118 11.59 -0.85 -2.62
N ARG A 119 10.67 -0.85 -3.59
CA ARG A 119 9.99 -2.03 -4.13
C ARG A 119 10.79 -2.63 -5.28
N LEU A 120 11.91 -3.27 -4.96
CA LEU A 120 12.88 -3.76 -5.94
C LEU A 120 12.25 -4.72 -6.97
N GLU A 121 11.37 -5.64 -6.54
CA GLU A 121 10.72 -6.60 -7.42
C GLU A 121 9.86 -5.93 -8.50
N ASP A 122 9.20 -4.82 -8.18
CA ASP A 122 8.37 -4.09 -9.14
C ASP A 122 9.21 -3.38 -10.22
N VAL A 123 10.46 -3.00 -9.89
CA VAL A 123 11.38 -2.38 -10.85
C VAL A 123 12.09 -3.45 -11.68
N LEU A 124 12.53 -4.57 -11.07
CA LEU A 124 13.19 -5.69 -11.75
C LEU A 124 12.27 -6.47 -12.72
N TYR A 125 11.01 -6.11 -12.75
CA TYR A 125 10.09 -6.59 -13.79
C TYR A 125 10.59 -6.26 -15.21
N ARG A 126 11.35 -5.16 -15.37
CA ARG A 126 12.07 -4.80 -16.59
C ARG A 126 13.59 -4.91 -16.40
N PRO A 127 14.37 -5.04 -17.48
CA PRO A 127 15.83 -5.10 -17.39
C PRO A 127 16.40 -3.87 -16.68
N VAL A 128 17.30 -4.09 -15.73
CA VAL A 128 18.03 -3.05 -15.00
C VAL A 128 19.52 -3.32 -15.12
N ASP A 129 20.27 -2.38 -15.68
CA ASP A 129 21.71 -2.55 -15.90
C ASP A 129 22.49 -2.56 -14.59
N ARG A 130 22.04 -1.76 -13.60
CA ARG A 130 22.82 -1.48 -12.39
C ARG A 130 21.96 -1.12 -11.21
N VAL A 131 22.29 -1.67 -10.05
CA VAL A 131 21.68 -1.31 -8.75
C VAL A 131 22.73 -0.68 -7.86
N ILE A 132 22.34 0.43 -7.22
CA ILE A 132 23.13 1.10 -6.20
C ILE A 132 22.36 1.06 -4.89
N LEU A 133 22.87 0.34 -3.88
CA LEU A 133 22.28 0.28 -2.55
C LEU A 133 22.93 1.36 -1.67
N ILE A 134 22.09 2.25 -1.14
CA ILE A 134 22.50 3.36 -0.28
C ILE A 134 21.87 3.21 1.10
N ASN A 135 22.68 3.28 2.16
CA ASN A 135 22.19 3.37 3.53
C ASN A 135 23.07 4.33 4.34
N GLN A 136 22.44 5.16 5.19
CA GLN A 136 23.10 6.15 6.05
C GLN A 136 24.12 7.04 5.32
N GLY A 137 23.80 7.41 4.07
CA GLY A 137 24.66 8.27 3.24
C GLY A 137 25.88 7.56 2.63
N GLN A 138 25.97 6.24 2.72
CA GLN A 138 27.05 5.44 2.15
C GLN A 138 26.53 4.50 1.07
N VAL A 139 27.31 4.31 0.02
CA VAL A 139 27.07 3.29 -1.00
C VAL A 139 27.58 1.96 -0.47
N LEU A 140 26.66 1.04 -0.20
CA LEU A 140 26.96 -0.30 0.32
C LEU A 140 27.15 -1.33 -0.79
N PHE A 141 26.49 -1.13 -1.92
CA PHE A 141 26.60 -1.99 -3.10
C PHE A 141 26.49 -1.15 -4.37
N ASN A 142 27.18 -1.60 -5.42
CA ASN A 142 27.14 -1.00 -6.74
C ASN A 142 27.54 -2.06 -7.78
N GLY A 143 26.56 -2.69 -8.41
CA GLY A 143 26.76 -3.81 -9.33
C GLY A 143 25.48 -4.20 -10.07
N SER A 144 25.47 -5.38 -10.66
CA SER A 144 24.27 -5.91 -11.32
C SER A 144 23.18 -6.32 -10.30
N PRO A 145 21.90 -6.34 -10.69
CA PRO A 145 20.85 -6.87 -9.83
C PRO A 145 21.12 -8.32 -9.41
N ASP A 146 21.57 -9.17 -10.31
CA ASP A 146 21.85 -10.59 -10.03
C ASP A 146 22.92 -10.74 -8.94
N GLU A 147 24.00 -9.94 -8.97
CA GLU A 147 25.03 -9.92 -7.92
C GLU A 147 24.46 -9.49 -6.57
N LEU A 148 23.60 -8.46 -6.53
CA LEU A 148 22.96 -7.99 -5.29
C LEU A 148 22.08 -9.07 -4.66
N LEU A 149 21.26 -9.73 -5.46
CA LEU A 149 20.29 -10.74 -4.99
C LEU A 149 20.95 -12.02 -4.43
N ARG A 150 22.24 -12.24 -4.71
CA ARG A 150 23.07 -13.30 -4.09
C ARG A 150 23.54 -12.97 -2.69
N THR A 151 23.48 -11.71 -2.29
CA THR A 151 23.92 -11.22 -0.98
C THR A 151 22.79 -11.22 0.04
N THR A 152 23.13 -10.98 1.32
CA THR A 152 22.16 -10.70 2.40
C THR A 152 21.89 -9.22 2.59
N LEU A 153 22.48 -8.36 1.75
CA LEU A 153 22.48 -6.90 1.93
C LEU A 153 21.07 -6.29 1.91
N LEU A 154 20.12 -6.85 1.14
CA LEU A 154 18.75 -6.36 1.13
C LEU A 154 18.11 -6.52 2.51
N ALA A 155 18.14 -7.72 3.07
CA ALA A 155 17.56 -8.02 4.39
C ALA A 155 18.26 -7.23 5.50
N GLU A 156 19.59 -7.14 5.48
CA GLU A 156 20.39 -6.40 6.48
C GLU A 156 20.07 -4.90 6.47
N ASN A 157 19.67 -4.36 5.33
CA ASN A 157 19.37 -2.93 5.15
C ASN A 157 17.87 -2.62 5.08
N GLY A 158 17.00 -3.58 5.42
CA GLY A 158 15.57 -3.38 5.48
C GLY A 158 14.95 -3.10 4.12
N ILE A 159 15.43 -3.76 3.07
CA ILE A 159 14.84 -3.75 1.73
C ILE A 159 14.26 -5.12 1.45
N ARG A 160 13.05 -5.14 0.92
CA ARG A 160 12.34 -6.37 0.61
C ARG A 160 13.00 -7.11 -0.54
N GLU A 161 13.31 -8.40 -0.31
CA GLU A 161 13.76 -9.31 -1.35
C GLU A 161 12.56 -9.71 -2.23
N PRO A 162 12.75 -9.98 -3.54
CA PRO A 162 11.69 -10.53 -4.38
C PRO A 162 11.09 -11.81 -3.79
N LEU A 163 9.76 -11.93 -3.81
CA LEU A 163 9.03 -13.04 -3.19
C LEU A 163 9.43 -14.40 -3.73
N TYR A 164 9.67 -14.52 -5.04
CA TYR A 164 10.10 -15.77 -5.65
C TYR A 164 11.46 -16.25 -5.10
N LEU A 165 12.39 -15.35 -4.77
CA LEU A 165 13.67 -15.73 -4.19
C LEU A 165 13.53 -16.19 -2.74
N THR A 166 12.75 -15.46 -1.94
CA THR A 166 12.42 -15.88 -0.57
C THR A 166 11.80 -17.28 -0.58
N THR A 167 10.87 -17.53 -1.52
CA THR A 167 10.21 -18.84 -1.65
C THR A 167 11.20 -19.93 -2.09
N LEU A 168 12.10 -19.67 -3.04
CA LEU A 168 13.14 -20.61 -3.43
C LEU A 168 14.07 -20.98 -2.27
N ARG A 169 14.47 -19.99 -1.44
CA ARG A 169 15.25 -20.25 -0.21
C ARG A 169 14.49 -21.14 0.77
N GLN A 170 13.19 -20.89 0.98
CA GLN A 170 12.33 -21.69 1.85
C GLN A 170 12.14 -23.12 1.32
N LEU A 171 12.16 -23.31 0.02
CA LEU A 171 12.18 -24.62 -0.63
C LEU A 171 13.55 -25.32 -0.49
N GLY A 172 14.53 -24.69 0.14
CA GLY A 172 15.88 -25.25 0.36
C GLY A 172 16.81 -25.14 -0.85
N GLN A 173 16.47 -24.30 -1.82
CA GLN A 173 17.34 -24.08 -2.99
C GLN A 173 18.54 -23.20 -2.65
N ASP A 174 19.71 -23.63 -3.10
CA ASP A 174 20.91 -22.78 -3.05
C ASP A 174 20.89 -21.80 -4.24
N ILE A 175 20.44 -20.58 -3.98
CA ILE A 175 20.32 -19.55 -5.00
C ILE A 175 21.66 -19.19 -5.67
N ASN A 176 22.81 -19.52 -5.03
CA ASN A 176 24.13 -19.23 -5.62
C ASN A 176 24.43 -20.15 -6.81
N GLN A 177 23.70 -21.25 -6.95
CA GLN A 177 23.81 -22.17 -8.10
C GLN A 177 22.86 -21.80 -9.25
N LEU A 178 21.93 -20.87 -9.04
CA LEU A 178 20.99 -20.42 -10.06
C LEU A 178 21.58 -19.22 -10.80
N GLU A 179 21.25 -19.10 -12.09
CA GLU A 179 21.65 -17.97 -12.94
C GLU A 179 20.46 -17.05 -13.17
N HIS A 180 20.70 -15.77 -13.43
CA HIS A 180 19.68 -14.75 -13.74
C HIS A 180 18.63 -14.57 -12.67
N LEU A 181 19.08 -14.40 -11.40
CA LEU A 181 18.20 -14.23 -10.23
C LEU A 181 17.32 -12.98 -10.30
N ASP A 182 17.71 -11.99 -11.10
CA ASP A 182 17.03 -10.71 -11.25
C ASP A 182 15.68 -10.83 -11.98
N ARG A 183 15.48 -11.89 -12.74
CA ARG A 183 14.26 -12.09 -13.54
C ARG A 183 13.75 -13.52 -13.40
N LEU A 184 12.58 -13.64 -12.80
CA LEU A 184 11.96 -14.96 -12.58
C LEU A 184 11.86 -15.78 -13.89
N ASP A 185 11.55 -15.15 -15.01
CA ASP A 185 11.39 -15.83 -16.30
C ASP A 185 12.69 -16.43 -16.85
N ASP A 186 13.84 -15.92 -16.46
CA ASP A 186 15.16 -16.30 -16.96
C ASP A 186 15.85 -17.33 -16.04
N ILE A 187 15.39 -17.51 -14.79
CA ILE A 187 15.98 -18.46 -13.85
C ILE A 187 15.84 -19.90 -14.37
N GLN A 188 16.92 -20.67 -14.34
CA GLN A 188 16.89 -22.10 -14.68
C GLN A 188 16.43 -22.91 -13.45
N LEU A 189 15.25 -23.55 -13.54
CA LEU A 189 14.59 -24.26 -12.42
C LEU A 189 14.49 -25.77 -12.66
N ASP A 190 15.22 -26.31 -13.64
CA ASP A 190 15.05 -27.71 -14.11
C ASP A 190 15.35 -28.76 -13.03
N ASP A 191 16.17 -28.43 -12.01
CA ASP A 191 16.58 -29.35 -10.95
C ASP A 191 15.86 -29.12 -9.61
N VAL A 192 14.81 -28.26 -9.56
CA VAL A 192 14.07 -27.95 -8.33
C VAL A 192 13.07 -29.08 -8.05
N ASN A 193 13.48 -30.09 -7.28
CA ASN A 193 12.64 -31.18 -6.81
C ASN A 193 12.22 -30.94 -5.36
N CYS A 194 11.07 -30.32 -5.13
CA CYS A 194 10.51 -30.10 -3.79
C CYS A 194 9.16 -30.78 -3.64
N VAL A 195 8.95 -31.41 -2.49
CA VAL A 195 7.62 -31.91 -2.10
C VAL A 195 7.05 -30.96 -1.07
N ILE A 196 6.00 -30.25 -1.44
CA ILE A 196 5.24 -29.39 -0.53
C ILE A 196 3.95 -30.10 -0.09
N PRO A 197 3.42 -29.80 1.11
CA PRO A 197 2.11 -30.32 1.53
C PRO A 197 1.01 -29.88 0.58
N GLU A 198 -0.01 -30.71 0.41
CA GLU A 198 -1.22 -30.32 -0.32
C GLU A 198 -1.91 -29.15 0.38
N ALA A 199 -2.51 -28.24 -0.41
CA ALA A 199 -3.24 -27.12 0.09
C ALA A 199 -4.42 -27.57 0.99
N THR A 200 -4.51 -27.01 2.18
CA THR A 200 -5.60 -27.28 3.12
C THR A 200 -6.40 -26.03 3.38
N PHE A 201 -7.72 -26.10 3.17
CA PHE A 201 -8.63 -25.01 3.53
C PHE A 201 -9.18 -25.25 4.94
N THR A 202 -8.73 -24.46 5.90
CA THR A 202 -9.37 -24.39 7.21
C THR A 202 -10.53 -23.39 7.13
N LYS A 203 -11.77 -23.90 7.22
CA LYS A 203 -12.91 -23.00 7.47
C LYS A 203 -12.72 -22.39 8.85
N THR A 204 -12.57 -21.08 8.91
CA THR A 204 -12.67 -20.33 10.16
C THR A 204 -14.06 -20.58 10.75
N GLY A 205 -14.13 -20.97 12.04
CA GLY A 205 -15.37 -21.17 12.77
C GLY A 205 -16.24 -19.91 12.77
N GLU A 206 -17.51 -20.05 13.18
CA GLU A 206 -18.43 -18.92 13.36
C GLU A 206 -17.85 -17.95 14.41
N ALA A 207 -17.30 -16.83 13.95
CA ALA A 207 -16.80 -15.76 14.81
C ALA A 207 -17.94 -14.78 15.13
N GLU A 208 -17.91 -14.13 16.30
CA GLU A 208 -18.85 -13.09 16.71
C GLU A 208 -18.89 -11.96 15.68
N GLU A 209 -20.07 -11.63 15.17
CA GLU A 209 -20.27 -10.50 14.24
C GLU A 209 -20.16 -9.18 15.01
N LEU A 210 -19.15 -8.36 14.68
CA LEU A 210 -18.98 -7.03 15.29
C LEU A 210 -19.75 -5.95 14.54
N LEU A 211 -19.68 -5.99 13.21
CA LEU A 211 -20.30 -4.98 12.36
C LEU A 211 -20.86 -5.64 11.09
N LYS A 212 -22.07 -5.30 10.74
CA LYS A 212 -22.71 -5.71 9.50
C LYS A 212 -23.25 -4.50 8.76
N LEU A 213 -22.93 -4.42 7.48
CA LEU A 213 -23.44 -3.46 6.51
C LEU A 213 -24.37 -4.20 5.54
N GLU A 214 -25.54 -3.67 5.24
CA GLU A 214 -26.48 -4.26 4.29
C GLU A 214 -26.96 -3.22 3.30
N GLN A 215 -26.75 -3.49 2.02
CA GLN A 215 -27.22 -2.68 0.89
C GLN A 215 -26.77 -1.21 0.95
N ILE A 216 -25.51 -0.99 1.32
CA ILE A 216 -24.95 0.35 1.44
C ILE A 216 -24.72 0.96 0.05
N SER A 217 -25.36 2.11 -0.20
CA SER A 217 -25.18 2.90 -1.40
C SER A 217 -24.86 4.36 -1.07
N PHE A 218 -23.99 4.98 -1.87
CA PHE A 218 -23.56 6.37 -1.66
C PHE A 218 -23.08 7.05 -2.95
N ALA A 219 -23.40 8.33 -3.08
CA ALA A 219 -22.91 9.21 -4.13
C ALA A 219 -22.55 10.57 -3.53
N TYR A 220 -21.42 11.17 -3.95
CA TYR A 220 -21.08 12.56 -3.61
C TYR A 220 -21.90 13.56 -4.44
N GLN A 221 -22.28 13.18 -5.66
CA GLN A 221 -23.09 13.96 -6.59
C GLN A 221 -24.22 13.06 -7.13
N GLU A 222 -25.42 13.66 -7.32
CA GLU A 222 -26.50 12.96 -7.99
C GLU A 222 -26.03 12.43 -9.35
N ASN A 223 -26.32 11.19 -9.67
CA ASN A 223 -25.90 10.45 -10.89
C ASN A 223 -24.45 9.91 -10.94
N HIS A 224 -23.65 10.07 -9.89
CA HIS A 224 -22.32 9.46 -9.79
C HIS A 224 -22.19 8.57 -8.55
N PRO A 225 -22.80 7.36 -8.54
CA PRO A 225 -22.73 6.46 -7.40
C PRO A 225 -21.31 5.92 -7.23
N ILE A 226 -20.76 6.08 -6.00
CA ILE A 226 -19.42 5.62 -5.61
C ILE A 226 -19.51 4.27 -4.90
N LEU A 227 -20.54 4.05 -4.09
CA LEU A 227 -20.86 2.74 -3.50
C LEU A 227 -22.22 2.29 -4.01
N LYS A 228 -22.32 1.02 -4.40
CA LYS A 228 -23.50 0.43 -5.05
C LYS A 228 -23.83 -0.91 -4.40
N ASP A 229 -24.83 -0.91 -3.53
CA ASP A 229 -25.37 -2.13 -2.90
C ASP A 229 -24.30 -2.98 -2.18
N ILE A 230 -23.45 -2.33 -1.40
CA ILE A 230 -22.40 -3.01 -0.63
C ILE A 230 -23.01 -3.72 0.58
N SER A 231 -22.78 -5.03 0.69
CA SER A 231 -23.11 -5.81 1.88
C SER A 231 -21.86 -6.51 2.40
N LEU A 232 -21.54 -6.31 3.68
CA LEU A 232 -20.30 -6.75 4.31
C LEU A 232 -20.53 -7.06 5.79
N THR A 233 -20.01 -8.19 6.27
CA THR A 233 -19.93 -8.53 7.68
C THR A 233 -18.47 -8.54 8.13
N ILE A 234 -18.16 -7.88 9.25
CA ILE A 234 -16.84 -7.85 9.87
C ILE A 234 -16.91 -8.60 11.21
N PRO A 235 -16.34 -9.80 11.29
CA PRO A 235 -16.29 -10.58 12.51
C PRO A 235 -15.15 -10.12 13.44
N LYS A 236 -15.25 -10.50 14.70
CA LYS A 236 -14.27 -10.19 15.74
C LYS A 236 -12.94 -10.89 15.50
N GLY A 237 -11.83 -10.16 15.73
CA GLY A 237 -10.47 -10.69 15.67
C GLY A 237 -9.98 -11.02 14.27
N GLN A 238 -10.71 -10.63 13.21
CA GLN A 238 -10.31 -10.86 11.82
C GLN A 238 -9.36 -9.76 11.32
N ARG A 239 -8.43 -10.14 10.45
CA ARG A 239 -7.63 -9.21 9.65
C ARG A 239 -8.20 -9.20 8.23
N LEU A 240 -8.91 -8.12 7.90
CA LEU A 240 -9.55 -7.91 6.60
C LEU A 240 -8.74 -6.93 5.76
N ALA A 241 -8.32 -7.33 4.56
CA ALA A 241 -7.80 -6.40 3.55
C ALA A 241 -8.92 -5.97 2.60
N ILE A 242 -9.02 -4.67 2.33
CA ILE A 242 -9.85 -4.09 1.27
C ILE A 242 -8.92 -3.67 0.14
N VAL A 243 -9.03 -4.34 -1.01
CA VAL A 243 -8.16 -4.16 -2.16
C VAL A 243 -8.96 -3.79 -3.42
N GLY A 244 -8.28 -3.33 -4.46
CA GLY A 244 -8.89 -2.95 -5.74
C GLY A 244 -8.25 -1.73 -6.34
N LYS A 245 -8.64 -1.40 -7.59
CA LYS A 245 -8.07 -0.27 -8.35
C LYS A 245 -8.27 1.08 -7.66
N ASN A 246 -7.44 2.05 -8.02
CA ASN A 246 -7.61 3.43 -7.57
C ASN A 246 -8.96 3.97 -8.06
N GLY A 247 -9.69 4.68 -7.19
CA GLY A 247 -11.04 5.18 -7.48
C GLY A 247 -12.17 4.15 -7.35
N ALA A 248 -11.89 2.89 -6.99
CA ALA A 248 -12.92 1.84 -6.83
C ALA A 248 -13.93 2.08 -5.69
N GLY A 249 -13.68 3.03 -4.79
CA GLY A 249 -14.55 3.34 -3.66
C GLY A 249 -14.03 2.84 -2.29
N LYS A 250 -12.81 2.28 -2.21
CA LYS A 250 -12.22 1.73 -0.97
C LYS A 250 -12.24 2.70 0.21
N SER A 251 -11.68 3.89 0.04
CA SER A 251 -11.66 4.92 1.10
C SER A 251 -13.06 5.47 1.40
N THR A 252 -13.97 5.48 0.43
CA THR A 252 -15.38 5.84 0.64
C THR A 252 -16.08 4.77 1.47
N LEU A 253 -15.81 3.48 1.21
CA LEU A 253 -16.32 2.37 2.02
C LEU A 253 -15.79 2.47 3.46
N ALA A 254 -14.52 2.77 3.67
CA ALA A 254 -13.96 3.00 5.00
C ALA A 254 -14.65 4.17 5.72
N LYS A 255 -14.91 5.28 5.03
CA LYS A 255 -15.66 6.43 5.58
C LYS A 255 -17.09 6.04 5.96
N ALA A 256 -17.75 5.16 5.17
CA ALA A 256 -19.06 4.61 5.48
C ALA A 256 -19.02 3.72 6.72
N ILE A 257 -18.05 2.81 6.83
CA ILE A 257 -17.82 1.96 8.01
C ILE A 257 -17.65 2.82 9.27
N CYS A 258 -16.88 3.89 9.18
CA CYS A 258 -16.60 4.79 10.30
C CYS A 258 -17.71 5.83 10.58
N GLY A 259 -18.77 5.88 9.77
CA GLY A 259 -19.87 6.82 9.93
C GLY A 259 -19.53 8.27 9.57
N PHE A 260 -18.48 8.51 8.77
CA PHE A 260 -18.10 9.87 8.31
C PHE A 260 -18.99 10.39 7.19
N ILE A 261 -19.73 9.51 6.52
CA ILE A 261 -20.68 9.82 5.47
C ILE A 261 -22.02 9.15 5.76
N THR A 262 -23.10 9.81 5.39
CA THR A 262 -24.46 9.27 5.49
C THR A 262 -24.78 8.51 4.21
N THR A 263 -25.14 7.24 4.34
CA THR A 263 -25.41 6.34 3.21
C THR A 263 -26.85 5.83 3.25
N GLU A 264 -27.32 5.27 2.16
CA GLU A 264 -28.48 4.38 2.17
C GLU A 264 -28.08 3.03 2.77
N GLY A 265 -29.06 2.15 3.02
CA GLY A 265 -28.84 0.81 3.59
C GLY A 265 -28.91 0.77 5.12
N GLN A 266 -28.43 -0.34 5.71
CA GLN A 266 -28.53 -0.61 7.15
C GLN A 266 -27.16 -0.89 7.75
N TYR A 267 -27.00 -0.53 9.03
CA TYR A 267 -25.80 -0.79 9.83
C TYR A 267 -26.21 -1.43 11.15
N THR A 268 -25.68 -2.60 11.43
CA THR A 268 -25.88 -3.26 12.72
C THR A 268 -24.54 -3.60 13.35
N SER A 269 -24.44 -3.44 14.67
CA SER A 269 -23.30 -3.88 15.46
C SER A 269 -23.81 -4.79 16.56
N ARG A 270 -23.37 -6.06 16.55
CA ARG A 270 -23.87 -7.10 17.47
C ARG A 270 -25.41 -7.20 17.51
N GLY A 271 -26.05 -7.00 16.35
CA GLY A 271 -27.50 -7.02 16.21
C GLY A 271 -28.23 -5.73 16.59
N GLU A 272 -27.51 -4.70 17.08
CA GLU A 272 -28.08 -3.37 17.37
C GLU A 272 -28.01 -2.48 16.13
N ASP A 273 -29.10 -1.77 15.80
CA ASP A 273 -29.06 -0.76 14.71
C ASP A 273 -28.26 0.45 15.16
N ILE A 274 -27.19 0.74 14.40
CA ILE A 274 -26.28 1.84 14.67
C ILE A 274 -26.30 2.92 13.57
N LYS A 275 -27.25 2.88 12.66
CA LYS A 275 -27.32 3.79 11.51
C LYS A 275 -27.37 5.26 11.92
N GLN A 276 -28.04 5.58 13.02
CA GLN A 276 -28.22 6.95 13.51
C GLN A 276 -27.11 7.40 14.49
N GLU A 277 -26.14 6.54 14.79
CA GLU A 277 -25.02 6.95 15.63
C GLU A 277 -24.27 8.13 15.02
N SER A 278 -23.94 9.11 15.87
CA SER A 278 -23.04 10.19 15.50
C SER A 278 -21.61 9.65 15.28
N VAL A 279 -20.77 10.41 14.60
CA VAL A 279 -19.34 10.07 14.42
C VAL A 279 -18.66 9.82 15.78
N LYS A 280 -19.05 10.56 16.82
CA LYS A 280 -18.51 10.40 18.16
C LYS A 280 -18.86 9.05 18.78
N GLU A 281 -20.10 8.60 18.64
CA GLU A 281 -20.58 7.31 19.14
C GLU A 281 -19.98 6.16 18.31
N ARG A 282 -19.96 6.29 16.99
CA ARG A 282 -19.35 5.30 16.09
C ARG A 282 -17.86 5.11 16.38
N ALA A 283 -17.14 6.17 16.77
CA ALA A 283 -15.71 6.11 17.10
C ALA A 283 -15.39 5.30 18.38
N GLU A 284 -16.40 4.91 19.17
CA GLU A 284 -16.25 3.96 20.28
C GLU A 284 -16.24 2.50 19.81
N ARG A 285 -16.73 2.25 18.59
CA ARG A 285 -16.76 0.92 17.94
C ARG A 285 -15.69 0.76 16.87
N VAL A 286 -15.50 1.80 16.05
CA VAL A 286 -14.62 1.78 14.86
C VAL A 286 -13.71 2.99 14.87
N GLY A 287 -12.41 2.74 14.91
CA GLY A 287 -11.37 3.77 14.79
C GLY A 287 -10.84 3.84 13.37
N TYR A 288 -10.51 5.03 12.88
CA TYR A 288 -9.94 5.25 11.55
C TYR A 288 -8.57 5.93 11.63
N VAL A 289 -7.59 5.34 10.97
CA VAL A 289 -6.22 5.84 10.90
C VAL A 289 -5.89 6.17 9.45
N LEU A 290 -5.63 7.46 9.18
CA LEU A 290 -5.29 7.94 7.84
C LEU A 290 -3.91 7.46 7.37
N GLN A 291 -3.70 7.45 6.07
CA GLN A 291 -2.43 7.14 5.43
C GLN A 291 -1.30 8.03 5.96
N ASN A 292 -1.47 9.34 5.92
CA ASN A 292 -0.47 10.31 6.39
C ASN A 292 -0.73 10.72 7.85
N PRO A 293 0.15 10.37 8.81
CA PRO A 293 -0.03 10.73 10.21
C PRO A 293 -0.04 12.24 10.45
N ASN A 294 0.65 13.04 9.63
CA ASN A 294 0.69 14.49 9.80
C ASN A 294 -0.68 15.16 9.55
N GLN A 295 -1.60 14.49 8.84
CA GLN A 295 -2.98 14.98 8.65
C GLN A 295 -3.87 14.71 9.86
N MET A 296 -3.48 13.81 10.76
CA MET A 296 -4.22 13.48 11.98
C MET A 296 -3.71 14.24 13.20
N ILE A 297 -2.39 14.48 13.26
CA ILE A 297 -1.73 15.11 14.39
C ILE A 297 -2.11 16.58 14.45
N SER A 298 -2.69 17.00 15.57
CA SER A 298 -3.18 18.36 15.81
C SER A 298 -2.51 19.08 16.97
N THR A 299 -1.76 18.35 17.80
CA THR A 299 -1.04 18.93 18.96
C THR A 299 0.47 18.71 18.83
N ASN A 300 1.24 19.41 19.67
CA ASN A 300 2.70 19.35 19.63
C ASN A 300 3.31 18.24 20.52
N MET A 301 2.56 17.74 21.50
CA MET A 301 3.06 16.79 22.50
C MET A 301 2.35 15.46 22.39
N ILE A 302 3.10 14.37 22.52
CA ILE A 302 2.57 12.99 22.40
C ILE A 302 1.42 12.74 23.37
N PHE A 303 1.58 13.13 24.65
CA PHE A 303 0.54 12.93 25.65
C PHE A 303 -0.74 13.69 25.29
N ASP A 304 -0.61 14.93 24.86
CA ASP A 304 -1.76 15.78 24.54
C ASP A 304 -2.51 15.29 23.30
N GLU A 305 -1.80 14.80 22.32
CA GLU A 305 -2.40 14.22 21.11
C GLU A 305 -3.25 12.98 21.45
N VAL A 306 -2.69 12.07 22.24
CA VAL A 306 -3.42 10.86 22.66
C VAL A 306 -4.56 11.19 23.61
N ALA A 307 -4.41 12.21 24.46
CA ALA A 307 -5.44 12.65 25.42
C ALA A 307 -6.61 13.40 24.76
N LEU A 308 -6.40 14.01 23.59
CA LEU A 308 -7.32 14.95 22.96
C LEU A 308 -8.75 14.40 22.83
N GLY A 309 -8.87 13.18 22.30
CA GLY A 309 -10.18 12.54 22.09
C GLY A 309 -10.96 12.30 23.41
N LEU A 310 -10.26 12.00 24.50
CA LEU A 310 -10.87 11.81 25.82
C LEU A 310 -11.27 13.15 26.45
N ARG A 311 -10.44 14.18 26.32
CA ARG A 311 -10.75 15.54 26.80
C ARG A 311 -12.02 16.10 26.13
N LEU A 312 -12.11 15.92 24.80
CA LEU A 312 -13.32 16.31 24.03
C LEU A 312 -14.59 15.56 24.45
N ARG A 313 -14.45 14.41 25.13
CA ARG A 313 -15.54 13.63 25.71
C ARG A 313 -15.84 13.98 27.17
N GLY A 314 -15.07 14.90 27.77
CA GLY A 314 -15.25 15.33 29.15
C GLY A 314 -14.81 14.28 30.18
N VAL A 315 -13.91 13.37 29.83
CA VAL A 315 -13.33 12.38 30.76
C VAL A 315 -12.46 13.11 31.78
N ALA A 316 -12.47 12.65 33.05
CA ALA A 316 -11.67 13.24 34.11
C ALA A 316 -10.16 13.07 33.86
N GLU A 317 -9.34 14.07 34.20
CA GLU A 317 -7.88 14.09 33.90
C GLU A 317 -7.13 12.91 34.54
N GLU A 318 -7.58 12.39 35.68
CA GLU A 318 -7.01 11.21 36.31
C GLU A 318 -7.20 9.96 35.47
N ASP A 319 -8.42 9.76 34.96
CA ASP A 319 -8.75 8.64 34.08
C ASP A 319 -8.07 8.79 32.70
N ILE A 320 -7.99 10.01 32.19
CA ILE A 320 -7.24 10.32 30.96
C ILE A 320 -5.80 9.87 31.09
N LYS A 321 -5.13 10.22 32.17
CA LYS A 321 -3.72 9.88 32.38
C LYS A 321 -3.49 8.37 32.39
N GLU A 322 -4.36 7.61 33.05
CA GLU A 322 -4.27 6.16 33.11
C GLU A 322 -4.47 5.53 31.71
N ARG A 323 -5.55 5.92 31.02
CA ARG A 323 -5.87 5.40 29.67
C ARG A 323 -4.80 5.77 28.64
N VAL A 324 -4.30 7.02 28.65
CA VAL A 324 -3.23 7.46 27.75
C VAL A 324 -1.95 6.68 28.01
N TYR A 325 -1.57 6.47 29.28
CA TYR A 325 -0.36 5.69 29.59
C TYR A 325 -0.50 4.23 29.13
N GLN A 326 -1.68 3.64 29.28
CA GLN A 326 -1.94 2.28 28.79
C GLN A 326 -1.85 2.22 27.27
N ALA A 327 -2.48 3.15 26.54
CA ALA A 327 -2.40 3.22 25.10
C ALA A 327 -0.94 3.41 24.60
N LEU A 328 -0.19 4.31 25.23
CA LEU A 328 1.21 4.54 24.90
C LEU A 328 2.11 3.33 25.19
N LYS A 329 1.82 2.56 26.25
CA LYS A 329 2.54 1.29 26.53
C LYS A 329 2.23 0.27 25.44
N THR A 330 0.95 0.13 25.07
CA THR A 330 0.52 -0.77 23.99
C THR A 330 1.21 -0.44 22.67
N CYS A 331 1.39 0.86 22.37
CA CYS A 331 2.04 1.33 21.14
C CYS A 331 3.58 1.44 21.23
N GLY A 332 4.21 1.04 22.34
CA GLY A 332 5.66 1.13 22.52
C GLY A 332 6.20 2.57 22.61
N LEU A 333 5.33 3.52 22.99
CA LEU A 333 5.67 4.95 23.03
C LEU A 333 5.73 5.54 24.46
N TYR A 334 5.59 4.71 25.49
CA TYR A 334 5.51 5.20 26.88
C TYR A 334 6.73 6.00 27.33
N GLU A 335 7.93 5.63 26.91
CA GLU A 335 9.16 6.33 27.24
C GLU A 335 9.23 7.72 26.60
N PHE A 336 8.56 7.89 25.45
CA PHE A 336 8.47 9.15 24.72
C PHE A 336 7.30 10.05 25.13
N ARG A 337 6.48 9.67 26.13
CA ARG A 337 5.22 10.35 26.51
C ARG A 337 5.29 11.84 26.78
N LYS A 338 6.46 12.35 27.11
CA LYS A 338 6.73 13.77 27.36
C LYS A 338 7.47 14.48 26.23
N TRP A 339 7.68 13.79 25.11
CA TRP A 339 8.41 14.33 23.98
C TRP A 339 7.49 15.10 23.03
N PRO A 340 8.06 16.08 22.31
CA PRO A 340 7.34 16.70 21.20
C PRO A 340 7.24 15.73 20.03
N ILE A 341 6.11 15.76 19.31
CA ILE A 341 5.87 14.89 18.17
C ILE A 341 6.85 15.17 17.01
N SER A 342 7.34 16.40 16.91
CA SER A 342 8.35 16.79 15.92
C SER A 342 9.68 16.02 16.02
N ALA A 343 9.99 15.47 17.18
CA ALA A 343 11.21 14.67 17.41
C ALA A 343 11.07 13.19 17.00
N LEU A 344 9.88 12.77 16.58
CA LEU A 344 9.58 11.38 16.24
C LEU A 344 9.86 11.06 14.77
N SER A 345 10.28 9.81 14.51
CA SER A 345 10.31 9.26 13.17
C SER A 345 8.88 9.11 12.59
N TYR A 346 8.77 8.92 11.29
CA TYR A 346 7.47 8.74 10.64
C TYR A 346 6.71 7.53 11.22
N GLY A 347 7.36 6.38 11.39
CA GLY A 347 6.75 5.19 12.00
C GLY A 347 6.30 5.42 13.44
N GLN A 348 7.07 6.17 14.25
CA GLN A 348 6.65 6.56 15.59
C GLN A 348 5.44 7.51 15.56
N LYS A 349 5.39 8.47 14.63
CA LYS A 349 4.21 9.33 14.43
C LYS A 349 2.97 8.51 14.06
N LYS A 350 3.12 7.49 13.19
CA LYS A 350 2.05 6.55 12.86
C LYS A 350 1.53 5.82 14.10
N ARG A 351 2.43 5.35 14.98
CA ARG A 351 2.05 4.74 16.27
C ARG A 351 1.36 5.72 17.21
N VAL A 352 1.72 7.03 17.20
CA VAL A 352 0.98 8.06 17.96
C VAL A 352 -0.45 8.20 17.44
N THR A 353 -0.65 8.25 16.12
CA THR A 353 -2.02 8.33 15.57
C THR A 353 -2.84 7.09 15.89
N ILE A 354 -2.24 5.90 15.89
CA ILE A 354 -2.93 4.67 16.34
C ILE A 354 -3.25 4.77 17.84
N ALA A 355 -2.33 5.24 18.68
CA ALA A 355 -2.57 5.40 20.12
C ALA A 355 -3.71 6.39 20.43
N SER A 356 -3.81 7.51 19.67
CA SER A 356 -4.89 8.49 19.82
C SER A 356 -6.27 7.94 19.46
N ILE A 357 -6.33 6.89 18.64
CA ILE A 357 -7.55 6.16 18.34
C ILE A 357 -7.81 5.05 19.37
N LEU A 358 -6.80 4.24 19.68
CA LEU A 358 -6.91 3.12 20.64
C LEU A 358 -7.37 3.55 22.02
N VAL A 359 -6.97 4.74 22.46
CA VAL A 359 -7.36 5.31 23.79
C VAL A 359 -8.87 5.46 23.94
N LEU A 360 -9.62 5.53 22.82
CA LEU A 360 -11.08 5.59 22.79
C LEU A 360 -11.73 4.23 22.98
N GLY A 361 -10.99 3.14 22.80
CA GLY A 361 -11.41 1.77 23.01
C GLY A 361 -12.16 1.11 21.85
N PRO A 362 -11.92 1.45 20.57
CA PRO A 362 -12.62 0.80 19.46
C PRO A 362 -12.24 -0.67 19.34
N GLU A 363 -13.19 -1.50 18.94
CA GLU A 363 -12.95 -2.92 18.70
C GLU A 363 -12.46 -3.18 17.27
N ILE A 364 -12.80 -2.29 16.33
CA ILE A 364 -12.39 -2.34 14.92
C ILE A 364 -11.46 -1.17 14.63
N LEU A 365 -10.30 -1.45 14.05
CA LEU A 365 -9.36 -0.45 13.56
C LEU A 365 -9.32 -0.51 12.03
N VAL A 366 -9.70 0.57 11.39
CA VAL A 366 -9.58 0.77 9.94
C VAL A 366 -8.33 1.59 9.67
N LEU A 367 -7.39 1.02 8.91
CA LEU A 367 -6.13 1.66 8.55
C LEU A 367 -6.09 1.87 7.04
N ASP A 368 -5.90 3.11 6.62
CA ASP A 368 -5.73 3.46 5.22
C ASP A 368 -4.24 3.46 4.88
N GLU A 369 -3.81 2.55 4.00
CA GLU A 369 -2.43 2.36 3.56
C GLU A 369 -1.41 2.42 4.73
N PRO A 370 -1.46 1.48 5.68
CA PRO A 370 -0.69 1.57 6.93
C PRO A 370 0.83 1.62 6.71
N THR A 371 1.31 1.07 5.60
CA THR A 371 2.75 0.92 5.29
C THR A 371 3.22 1.76 4.11
N ALA A 372 2.36 2.62 3.56
CA ALA A 372 2.72 3.46 2.41
C ALA A 372 3.95 4.35 2.70
N GLY A 373 4.92 4.37 1.77
CA GLY A 373 6.13 5.18 1.90
C GLY A 373 7.06 4.74 3.04
N GLN A 374 6.98 3.47 3.48
CA GLN A 374 7.84 2.92 4.52
C GLN A 374 8.90 1.98 3.92
N ASP A 375 10.13 2.06 4.45
CA ASP A 375 11.11 1.01 4.24
C ASP A 375 10.68 -0.31 4.91
N GLN A 376 11.30 -1.41 4.54
CA GLN A 376 10.93 -2.75 5.02
C GLN A 376 11.01 -2.89 6.55
N ARG A 377 11.94 -2.22 7.20
CA ARG A 377 12.08 -2.28 8.66
C ARG A 377 10.89 -1.60 9.35
N ASN A 378 10.56 -0.39 8.95
CA ASN A 378 9.40 0.34 9.47
C ASN A 378 8.09 -0.38 9.11
N TYR A 379 8.02 -0.97 7.91
CA TYR A 379 6.92 -1.82 7.48
C TYR A 379 6.72 -3.00 8.45
N THR A 380 7.77 -3.79 8.69
CA THR A 380 7.71 -4.94 9.59
C THR A 380 7.32 -4.50 11.01
N ASP A 381 7.95 -3.46 11.55
CA ASP A 381 7.65 -2.92 12.88
C ASP A 381 6.18 -2.50 13.05
N ILE A 382 5.56 -1.93 12.00
CA ILE A 382 4.14 -1.55 12.03
C ILE A 382 3.25 -2.79 11.95
N MET A 383 3.59 -3.75 11.10
CA MET A 383 2.75 -4.94 10.93
C MET A 383 2.80 -5.87 12.13
N GLU A 384 3.98 -6.11 12.72
CA GLU A 384 4.12 -6.84 13.99
C GLU A 384 3.34 -6.16 15.13
N PHE A 385 3.35 -4.83 15.15
CA PHE A 385 2.56 -4.07 16.10
C PHE A 385 1.06 -4.30 15.88
N LEU A 386 0.57 -4.29 14.64
CA LEU A 386 -0.83 -4.56 14.31
C LEU A 386 -1.24 -6.00 14.66
N ASP A 387 -0.37 -6.98 14.42
CA ASP A 387 -0.59 -8.37 14.85
C ASP A 387 -0.72 -8.45 16.37
N SER A 388 0.12 -7.74 17.14
CA SER A 388 0.00 -7.68 18.61
C SER A 388 -1.32 -7.08 19.09
N LEU A 389 -1.95 -6.19 18.31
CA LEU A 389 -3.28 -5.65 18.61
C LEU A 389 -4.37 -6.67 18.32
N GLN A 390 -4.24 -7.39 17.22
CA GLN A 390 -5.19 -8.45 16.85
C GLN A 390 -5.17 -9.58 17.90
N GLU A 391 -4.01 -10.02 18.38
CA GLU A 391 -3.86 -10.98 19.48
C GLU A 391 -4.54 -10.51 20.79
N LYS A 392 -4.60 -9.20 21.01
CA LYS A 392 -5.36 -8.59 22.13
C LYS A 392 -6.86 -8.46 21.89
N GLY A 393 -7.34 -8.97 20.75
CA GLY A 393 -8.74 -9.07 20.40
C GLY A 393 -9.30 -7.92 19.55
N HIS A 394 -8.45 -7.02 19.04
CA HIS A 394 -8.87 -6.01 18.05
C HIS A 394 -9.09 -6.65 16.68
N THR A 395 -10.06 -6.12 15.95
CA THR A 395 -10.30 -6.46 14.55
C THR A 395 -9.59 -5.42 13.68
N ILE A 396 -8.81 -5.86 12.69
CA ILE A 396 -8.02 -4.99 11.84
C ILE A 396 -8.60 -5.00 10.43
N VAL A 397 -8.92 -3.83 9.91
CA VAL A 397 -9.34 -3.63 8.52
C VAL A 397 -8.29 -2.76 7.85
N MET A 398 -7.63 -3.28 6.82
CA MET A 398 -6.59 -2.54 6.09
C MET A 398 -7.07 -2.24 4.67
N ILE A 399 -6.97 -0.99 4.25
CA ILE A 399 -7.05 -0.64 2.84
C ILE A 399 -5.63 -0.68 2.30
N THR A 400 -5.37 -1.45 1.27
CA THR A 400 -4.03 -1.53 0.68
C THR A 400 -4.06 -1.90 -0.79
N HIS A 401 -3.02 -1.52 -1.52
CA HIS A 401 -2.70 -2.01 -2.85
C HIS A 401 -1.41 -2.86 -2.85
N ASP A 402 -0.79 -3.07 -1.69
CA ASP A 402 0.35 -3.98 -1.54
C ASP A 402 -0.15 -5.44 -1.41
N MET A 403 0.00 -6.21 -2.49
CA MET A 403 -0.45 -7.60 -2.57
C MET A 403 0.32 -8.52 -1.62
N GLN A 404 1.58 -8.21 -1.36
CA GLN A 404 2.36 -8.97 -0.40
C GLN A 404 1.89 -8.70 1.04
N LEU A 405 1.57 -7.43 1.38
CA LEU A 405 0.98 -7.09 2.67
C LEU A 405 -0.33 -7.83 2.89
N MET A 406 -1.20 -7.82 1.88
CA MET A 406 -2.46 -8.55 1.94
C MET A 406 -2.22 -10.05 2.18
N LEU A 407 -1.28 -10.66 1.44
CA LEU A 407 -0.95 -12.08 1.59
C LEU A 407 -0.39 -12.40 2.99
N ASP A 408 0.56 -11.59 3.46
CA ASP A 408 1.31 -11.85 4.69
C ASP A 408 0.51 -11.60 5.97
N TYR A 409 -0.44 -10.64 5.94
CA TYR A 409 -1.05 -10.10 7.16
C TYR A 409 -2.58 -10.03 7.12
N SER A 410 -3.25 -10.72 6.19
CA SER A 410 -4.71 -10.74 6.14
C SER A 410 -5.26 -12.16 6.11
N ASP A 411 -6.39 -12.35 6.79
CA ASP A 411 -7.12 -13.62 6.79
C ASP A 411 -8.16 -13.65 5.66
N ARG A 412 -8.56 -12.45 5.18
CA ARG A 412 -9.64 -12.26 4.21
C ARG A 412 -9.35 -11.04 3.34
N ALA A 413 -9.64 -11.15 2.06
CA ALA A 413 -9.50 -10.11 1.06
C ALA A 413 -10.87 -9.75 0.47
N LEU A 414 -11.28 -8.50 0.63
CA LEU A 414 -12.45 -7.93 0.00
C LEU A 414 -12.02 -7.13 -1.22
N VAL A 415 -12.36 -7.61 -2.40
CA VAL A 415 -12.01 -6.94 -3.65
C VAL A 415 -13.13 -5.98 -4.04
N VAL A 416 -12.81 -4.69 -4.15
CA VAL A 416 -13.75 -3.64 -4.53
C VAL A 416 -13.43 -3.15 -5.94
N SER A 417 -14.41 -3.16 -6.83
CA SER A 417 -14.33 -2.62 -8.18
C SER A 417 -15.60 -1.84 -8.51
N ASP A 418 -15.45 -0.65 -9.09
CA ASP A 418 -16.55 0.23 -9.54
C ASP A 418 -17.68 0.42 -8.52
N GLY A 419 -17.32 0.49 -7.25
CA GLY A 419 -18.26 0.71 -6.15
C GLY A 419 -19.01 -0.52 -5.67
N GLN A 420 -18.63 -1.72 -6.11
CA GLN A 420 -19.22 -3.00 -5.72
C GLN A 420 -18.17 -3.95 -5.13
N ILE A 421 -18.61 -4.92 -4.34
CA ILE A 421 -17.77 -6.04 -3.93
C ILE A 421 -17.71 -7.03 -5.11
N LEU A 422 -16.54 -7.15 -5.71
CA LEU A 422 -16.30 -8.09 -6.80
C LEU A 422 -16.02 -9.50 -6.27
N ALA A 423 -15.29 -9.60 -5.17
CA ALA A 423 -14.97 -10.87 -4.52
C ALA A 423 -14.74 -10.69 -3.02
N ASP A 424 -14.93 -11.77 -2.29
CA ASP A 424 -14.74 -11.88 -0.83
C ASP A 424 -14.15 -13.27 -0.57
N LEU A 425 -12.83 -13.35 -0.51
CA LEU A 425 -12.04 -14.59 -0.55
C LEU A 425 -10.90 -14.54 0.48
N SER A 426 -10.25 -15.68 0.72
CA SER A 426 -8.93 -15.65 1.35
C SER A 426 -7.90 -15.05 0.40
N PRO A 427 -6.80 -14.42 0.90
CA PRO A 427 -5.75 -13.88 0.04
C PRO A 427 -5.16 -14.92 -0.92
N VAL A 428 -5.02 -16.16 -0.47
CA VAL A 428 -4.47 -17.26 -1.28
C VAL A 428 -5.42 -17.63 -2.42
N GLU A 429 -6.73 -17.77 -2.12
CA GLU A 429 -7.74 -18.06 -3.13
C GLU A 429 -7.85 -16.95 -4.19
N LEU A 430 -7.71 -15.68 -3.77
CA LEU A 430 -7.82 -14.54 -4.69
C LEU A 430 -6.85 -14.66 -5.86
N PHE A 431 -5.62 -15.13 -5.63
CA PHE A 431 -4.62 -15.27 -6.68
C PHE A 431 -4.93 -16.41 -7.68
N THR A 432 -5.91 -17.28 -7.41
CA THR A 432 -6.37 -18.30 -8.37
C THR A 432 -7.44 -17.77 -9.33
N HIS A 433 -7.82 -16.50 -9.23
CA HIS A 433 -8.86 -15.87 -10.05
C HIS A 433 -8.29 -14.72 -10.90
N PRO A 434 -7.63 -15.01 -12.02
CA PRO A 434 -6.98 -14.01 -12.87
C PRO A 434 -7.95 -12.97 -13.45
N ASP A 435 -9.20 -13.34 -13.68
CA ASP A 435 -10.28 -12.47 -14.11
C ASP A 435 -10.59 -11.38 -13.08
N ILE A 436 -10.67 -11.76 -11.80
CA ILE A 436 -10.88 -10.82 -10.68
C ILE A 436 -9.67 -9.89 -10.54
N LEU A 437 -8.45 -10.44 -10.59
CA LEU A 437 -7.23 -9.66 -10.51
C LEU A 437 -7.16 -8.61 -11.63
N GLN A 438 -7.49 -9.00 -12.86
CA GLN A 438 -7.50 -8.10 -14.00
C GLN A 438 -8.55 -6.99 -13.86
N GLU A 439 -9.79 -7.32 -13.47
CA GLU A 439 -10.87 -6.34 -13.31
C GLU A 439 -10.60 -5.34 -12.21
N ALA A 440 -9.96 -5.79 -11.13
CA ALA A 440 -9.61 -4.95 -9.98
C ALA A 440 -8.24 -4.24 -10.11
N ASN A 441 -7.53 -4.35 -11.24
CA ASN A 441 -6.17 -3.85 -11.44
C ASN A 441 -5.18 -4.35 -10.37
N LEU A 442 -5.37 -5.58 -9.92
CA LEU A 442 -4.44 -6.26 -9.01
C LEU A 442 -3.40 -7.06 -9.82
N LYS A 443 -2.33 -7.44 -9.15
CA LYS A 443 -1.22 -8.20 -9.73
C LYS A 443 -1.11 -9.55 -9.05
N GLU A 444 -0.81 -10.59 -9.80
CA GLU A 444 -0.37 -11.87 -9.24
C GLU A 444 0.93 -11.67 -8.46
N THR A 445 1.14 -12.46 -7.42
CA THR A 445 2.44 -12.50 -6.73
C THR A 445 3.43 -13.32 -7.55
N SER A 446 4.72 -13.03 -7.42
CA SER A 446 5.75 -13.84 -8.09
C SER A 446 5.84 -15.28 -7.56
N ILE A 447 5.24 -15.59 -6.40
CA ILE A 447 5.07 -16.96 -5.92
C ILE A 447 4.16 -17.75 -6.89
N PHE A 448 3.08 -17.13 -7.36
CA PHE A 448 2.15 -17.76 -8.29
C PHE A 448 2.83 -18.08 -9.63
N ALA A 449 3.57 -17.11 -10.17
CA ALA A 449 4.37 -17.28 -11.38
C ALA A 449 5.47 -18.35 -11.19
N LEU A 450 6.14 -18.37 -10.03
CA LEU A 450 7.13 -19.40 -9.67
C LEU A 450 6.50 -20.80 -9.64
N ALA A 451 5.32 -20.95 -9.02
CA ALA A 451 4.61 -22.23 -8.96
C ALA A 451 4.31 -22.78 -10.33
N ASN A 452 3.80 -21.95 -11.25
CA ASN A 452 3.53 -22.33 -12.63
C ASN A 452 4.80 -22.81 -13.35
N ARG A 453 5.94 -22.16 -13.14
CA ARG A 453 7.22 -22.57 -13.74
C ARG A 453 7.77 -23.87 -13.15
N LEU A 454 7.55 -24.13 -11.88
CA LEU A 454 7.92 -25.38 -11.20
C LEU A 454 6.94 -26.53 -11.48
N GLY A 455 5.81 -26.28 -12.17
CA GLY A 455 4.75 -27.26 -12.36
C GLY A 455 4.06 -27.67 -11.06
N MET A 456 4.08 -26.77 -10.04
CA MET A 456 3.45 -26.97 -8.74
C MET A 456 2.08 -26.31 -8.70
N ASP A 457 1.22 -26.75 -7.78
CA ASP A 457 -0.02 -26.05 -7.47
C ASP A 457 0.29 -24.68 -6.83
N PRO A 458 -0.10 -23.55 -7.48
CA PRO A 458 0.16 -22.21 -6.96
C PRO A 458 -0.42 -21.97 -5.58
N LEU A 459 -1.58 -22.57 -5.29
CA LEU A 459 -2.26 -22.49 -4.00
C LEU A 459 -1.44 -23.17 -2.90
N ALA A 460 -0.95 -24.36 -3.17
CA ALA A 460 -0.12 -25.12 -2.24
C ALA A 460 1.22 -24.41 -1.97
N LEU A 461 1.87 -23.86 -3.00
CA LEU A 461 3.13 -23.14 -2.83
C LEU A 461 2.94 -21.83 -2.04
N THR A 462 1.86 -21.10 -2.28
CA THR A 462 1.55 -19.89 -1.54
C THR A 462 1.25 -20.20 -0.06
N GLN A 463 0.50 -21.26 0.23
CA GLN A 463 0.26 -21.71 1.61
C GLN A 463 1.54 -22.16 2.29
N PHE A 464 2.41 -22.88 1.58
CA PHE A 464 3.72 -23.27 2.11
C PHE A 464 4.55 -22.04 2.49
N TYR A 465 4.64 -21.03 1.62
CA TYR A 465 5.32 -19.76 1.92
C TYR A 465 4.80 -19.12 3.19
N MET A 466 3.48 -19.00 3.34
CA MET A 466 2.86 -18.39 4.52
C MET A 466 3.14 -19.17 5.82
N GLN A 467 3.13 -20.51 5.75
CA GLN A 467 3.44 -21.37 6.92
C GLN A 467 4.89 -21.22 7.37
N GLN A 468 5.85 -21.16 6.44
CA GLN A 468 7.27 -20.95 6.76
C GLN A 468 7.48 -19.58 7.41
N LYS A 469 6.82 -18.55 6.94
CA LYS A 469 6.88 -17.21 7.53
C LYS A 469 6.34 -17.18 8.97
N GLY A 470 5.25 -17.87 9.26
CA GLY A 470 4.71 -18.03 10.61
C GLY A 470 5.70 -18.67 11.58
N VAL A 471 6.45 -19.69 11.14
CA VAL A 471 7.49 -20.36 11.94
C VAL A 471 8.68 -19.42 12.22
N ASP A 472 9.07 -18.60 11.25
CA ASP A 472 10.14 -17.61 11.43
C ASP A 472 9.73 -16.50 12.41
N HIS A 473 8.48 -16.08 12.42
CA HIS A 473 7.94 -15.12 13.40
C HIS A 473 7.98 -15.67 14.82
N GLU A 474 7.51 -16.88 15.06
CA GLU A 474 7.56 -17.52 16.39
C GLU A 474 9.00 -17.68 16.90
N SER A 475 9.94 -18.00 16.01
CA SER A 475 11.36 -18.13 16.35
C SER A 475 12.03 -16.79 16.68
N SER A 476 11.56 -15.70 16.10
CA SER A 476 12.07 -14.33 16.33
C SER A 476 11.58 -13.77 17.67
N ILE A 477 10.33 -14.02 18.05
CA ILE A 477 9.75 -13.59 19.34
C ILE A 477 10.45 -14.29 20.50
N SER A 478 10.89 -15.55 20.34
CA SER A 478 11.61 -16.31 21.37
C SER A 478 13.05 -15.82 21.62
N ARG A 479 13.60 -14.93 20.80
CA ARG A 479 14.97 -14.39 20.88
C ARG A 479 15.07 -12.96 21.41
N LEU A 480 13.94 -12.32 21.74
CA LEU A 480 13.97 -11.01 22.42
C LEU A 480 14.23 -11.22 23.92
N PRO A 481 15.22 -10.49 24.50
CA PRO A 481 15.63 -10.64 25.90
C PRO A 481 14.59 -10.10 26.90
#